data_b1bdebca04cbc0aadffcd3101f3d1f1a
#
_entry.id   b1bdebca04cbc0aadffcd3101f3d1f1a
#
_cell.length_a   1.000
_cell.length_b   1.000
_cell.length_c   1.000
_cell.angle_alpha   90.00
_cell.angle_beta   90.00
_cell.angle_gamma   90.00
#
_symmetry.space_group_name_H-M   'P 1'
#
loop_
_entity.id
_entity.type
_entity.pdbx_description
1 polymer ?
#
loop_
_entity_poly.entity_id
_entity_poly.type
_entity_poly.pdbx_seq_one_letter_code
_entity_poly.pdbx_strand_id
1 'polypeptide(L)'
;MFAISLFFWPSPGVALIGAVLLPAAARAGLTPLAAAMAMNLFGHGFALSGDFVIQAAPKLTADAAGIPVGDVVSASIPLVLIMGVTTTTAAFIMIQREHRKQEHPASISPVFSGDQDNSLYLPKRMRSILAFLIPLVFLADIACMLLFNLQGNDATALIGGSAICILLTVHFLVYKHKGLEKITGYFIDGFKFGFKVFGPVIPIAAFFYLGDSGYESIIGASLPKGSHGIVNDLGIALSHMMPMSKELAAAALTAAGAITGLDGSGFSGISLAGSIAKLFSSALHADPAVLTALGQISAIWVGGGTLVPWALIPAAAICKVDPFELARKNFIPVAIGLFVTTIAAVMML
;
A
#
# COMPACT_ATOMS: atom_id res chain seq x y z
N MET A 1 -10.87 5.37 4.41
CA MET A 1 -9.70 4.66 3.84
C MET A 1 -8.54 4.59 4.82
N PHE A 2 -7.95 5.70 5.26
CA PHE A 2 -6.78 5.70 6.15
C PHE A 2 -6.94 4.77 7.36
N ALA A 3 -7.94 5.00 8.21
CA ALA A 3 -8.15 4.21 9.43
C ALA A 3 -8.28 2.70 9.18
N ILE A 4 -8.90 2.31 8.08
CA ILE A 4 -9.09 0.90 7.75
C ILE A 4 -7.82 0.31 7.16
N SER A 5 -7.11 1.07 6.33
CA SER A 5 -5.84 0.60 5.77
C SER A 5 -4.70 0.50 6.78
N LEU A 6 -4.88 0.97 8.01
CA LEU A 6 -3.95 0.68 9.12
C LEU A 6 -4.07 -0.77 9.63
N PHE A 7 -5.26 -1.36 9.54
CA PHE A 7 -5.53 -2.72 10.02
C PHE A 7 -5.57 -3.76 8.90
N PHE A 8 -5.82 -3.30 7.69
CA PHE A 8 -5.89 -4.14 6.50
C PHE A 8 -4.91 -3.63 5.46
N TRP A 9 -4.24 -4.52 4.79
CA TRP A 9 -3.41 -4.10 3.66
C TRP A 9 -4.25 -3.32 2.66
N PRO A 10 -3.70 -2.24 2.04
CA PRO A 10 -4.48 -1.29 1.26
C PRO A 10 -5.30 -1.91 0.14
N SER A 11 -4.75 -2.91 -0.59
CA SER A 11 -5.45 -3.50 -1.72
C SER A 11 -6.75 -4.22 -1.33
N PRO A 12 -6.78 -5.10 -0.29
CA PRO A 12 -8.04 -5.61 0.26
C PRO A 12 -8.93 -4.51 0.85
N GLY A 13 -8.34 -3.55 1.56
CA GLY A 13 -9.07 -2.42 2.13
C GLY A 13 -9.74 -1.54 1.07
N VAL A 14 -9.05 -1.25 -0.02
CA VAL A 14 -9.59 -0.51 -1.17
C VAL A 14 -10.72 -1.29 -1.83
N ALA A 15 -10.56 -2.60 -2.03
CA ALA A 15 -11.61 -3.43 -2.61
C ALA A 15 -12.88 -3.45 -1.75
N LEU A 16 -12.72 -3.66 -0.44
CA LEU A 16 -13.86 -3.79 0.48
C LEU A 16 -14.58 -2.46 0.71
N ILE A 17 -13.82 -1.40 1.01
CA ILE A 17 -14.36 -0.11 1.42
C ILE A 17 -14.56 0.83 0.24
N GLY A 18 -13.73 0.71 -0.79
CA GLY A 18 -13.90 1.48 -2.01
C GLY A 18 -15.28 1.30 -2.60
N ALA A 19 -15.78 0.06 -2.63
CA ALA A 19 -17.13 -0.23 -3.07
C ALA A 19 -18.22 0.47 -2.24
N VAL A 20 -18.01 0.61 -0.92
CA VAL A 20 -18.95 1.30 -0.01
C VAL A 20 -18.82 2.82 -0.10
N LEU A 21 -17.59 3.33 -0.21
CA LEU A 21 -17.34 4.77 -0.24
C LEU A 21 -17.63 5.42 -1.61
N LEU A 22 -17.55 4.66 -2.70
CA LEU A 22 -17.75 5.19 -4.04
C LEU A 22 -19.15 5.83 -4.24
N PRO A 23 -20.27 5.22 -3.78
CA PRO A 23 -21.57 5.88 -3.84
C PRO A 23 -21.65 7.17 -3.01
N ALA A 24 -20.93 7.24 -1.89
CA ALA A 24 -20.85 8.45 -1.07
C ALA A 24 -20.05 9.55 -1.78
N ALA A 25 -18.92 9.19 -2.40
CA ALA A 25 -18.13 10.09 -3.21
C ALA A 25 -18.90 10.67 -4.41
N ALA A 26 -19.69 9.80 -5.07
CA ALA A 26 -20.58 10.22 -6.16
C ALA A 26 -21.61 11.25 -5.71
N ARG A 27 -22.26 11.02 -4.54
CA ARG A 27 -23.22 11.97 -3.96
C ARG A 27 -22.58 13.29 -3.54
N ALA A 28 -21.30 13.26 -3.16
CA ALA A 28 -20.52 14.46 -2.86
C ALA A 28 -20.02 15.20 -4.13
N GLY A 29 -20.34 14.71 -5.33
CA GLY A 29 -19.99 15.34 -6.59
C GLY A 29 -18.54 15.09 -7.03
N LEU A 30 -17.84 14.12 -6.45
CA LEU A 30 -16.48 13.75 -6.89
C LEU A 30 -16.55 13.02 -8.23
N THR A 31 -15.55 13.32 -9.09
CA THR A 31 -15.35 12.52 -10.31
C THR A 31 -14.79 11.13 -9.97
N PRO A 32 -14.96 10.12 -10.85
CA PRO A 32 -14.38 8.79 -10.64
C PRO A 32 -12.87 8.84 -10.37
N LEU A 33 -12.16 9.68 -11.09
CA LEU A 33 -10.72 9.86 -10.95
C LEU A 33 -10.35 10.49 -9.59
N ALA A 34 -11.08 11.52 -9.15
CA ALA A 34 -10.88 12.13 -7.85
C ALA A 34 -11.16 11.16 -6.69
N ALA A 35 -12.19 10.32 -6.82
CA ALA A 35 -12.48 9.26 -5.86
C ALA A 35 -11.37 8.21 -5.82
N ALA A 36 -10.85 7.79 -6.98
CA ALA A 36 -9.72 6.88 -7.09
C ALA A 36 -8.45 7.46 -6.46
N MET A 37 -8.13 8.74 -6.75
CA MET A 37 -7.01 9.45 -6.12
C MET A 37 -7.13 9.46 -4.59
N ALA A 38 -8.30 9.84 -4.06
CA ALA A 38 -8.51 9.88 -2.62
C ALA A 38 -8.34 8.52 -1.96
N MET A 39 -8.96 7.47 -2.52
CA MET A 39 -8.81 6.11 -1.99
C MET A 39 -7.36 5.63 -2.03
N ASN A 40 -6.68 5.91 -3.13
CA ASN A 40 -5.32 5.48 -3.37
C ASN A 40 -4.31 6.20 -2.47
N LEU A 41 -4.34 7.54 -2.40
CA LEU A 41 -3.41 8.31 -1.60
C LEU A 41 -3.57 8.07 -0.09
N PHE A 42 -4.79 7.91 0.40
CA PHE A 42 -5.03 7.62 1.81
C PHE A 42 -4.77 6.15 2.18
N GLY A 43 -5.02 5.19 1.29
CA GLY A 43 -4.81 3.77 1.53
C GLY A 43 -3.39 3.33 1.23
N HIS A 44 -2.99 3.40 -0.04
CA HIS A 44 -1.70 2.91 -0.52
C HIS A 44 -0.52 3.85 -0.22
N GLY A 45 -0.78 5.15 -0.08
CA GLY A 45 0.25 6.11 0.32
C GLY A 45 0.33 6.26 1.84
N PHE A 46 -0.60 7.01 2.41
CA PHE A 46 -0.53 7.49 3.79
C PHE A 46 -0.55 6.35 4.81
N ALA A 47 -1.51 5.42 4.73
CA ALA A 47 -1.63 4.35 5.71
C ALA A 47 -0.52 3.31 5.56
N LEU A 48 -0.18 2.91 4.33
CA LEU A 48 0.83 1.89 4.06
C LEU A 48 2.24 2.36 4.43
N SER A 49 2.58 3.63 4.19
CA SER A 49 3.91 4.16 4.49
C SER A 49 4.23 4.17 5.98
N GLY A 50 3.20 4.28 6.83
CA GLY A 50 3.35 4.16 8.28
C GLY A 50 3.37 2.72 8.75
N ASP A 51 2.47 1.91 8.22
CA ASP A 51 2.25 0.49 8.60
C ASP A 51 2.34 0.27 10.13
N PHE A 52 1.70 1.18 10.89
CA PHE A 52 1.87 1.28 12.34
C PHE A 52 1.29 0.11 13.13
N VAL A 53 0.36 -0.63 12.53
CA VAL A 53 -0.35 -1.74 13.20
C VAL A 53 0.23 -3.09 12.78
N ILE A 54 0.32 -3.36 11.49
CA ILE A 54 0.85 -4.63 10.96
C ILE A 54 2.37 -4.68 11.10
N GLN A 55 3.06 -3.55 10.92
CA GLN A 55 4.50 -3.35 11.08
C GLN A 55 5.37 -4.27 10.20
N ALA A 56 4.86 -4.71 9.05
CA ALA A 56 5.64 -5.51 8.11
C ALA A 56 6.73 -4.67 7.41
N ALA A 57 6.37 -3.48 6.94
CA ALA A 57 7.33 -2.58 6.30
C ALA A 57 8.39 -2.04 7.27
N PRO A 58 8.04 -1.49 8.45
CA PRO A 58 9.03 -1.08 9.45
C PRO A 58 9.97 -2.21 9.87
N LYS A 59 9.44 -3.44 10.02
CA LYS A 59 10.27 -4.59 10.38
C LYS A 59 11.32 -4.90 9.32
N LEU A 60 10.92 -5.01 8.06
CA LEU A 60 11.84 -5.30 6.96
C LEU A 60 12.93 -4.23 6.83
N THR A 61 12.55 -2.96 6.97
CA THR A 61 13.49 -1.85 6.85
C THR A 61 14.44 -1.79 8.05
N ALA A 62 13.91 -1.99 9.27
CA ALA A 62 14.68 -2.01 10.50
C ALA A 62 15.68 -3.17 10.53
N ASP A 63 15.25 -4.38 10.13
CA ASP A 63 16.12 -5.55 10.05
C ASP A 63 17.29 -5.29 9.08
N ALA A 64 17.04 -4.67 7.93
CA ALA A 64 18.08 -4.31 6.97
C ALA A 64 19.03 -3.19 7.49
N ALA A 65 18.48 -2.24 8.24
CA ALA A 65 19.28 -1.19 8.89
C ALA A 65 20.02 -1.67 10.13
N GLY A 66 19.61 -2.80 10.71
CA GLY A 66 20.17 -3.36 11.93
C GLY A 66 19.82 -2.56 13.19
N ILE A 67 18.61 -2.00 13.26
CA ILE A 67 18.09 -1.21 14.37
C ILE A 67 16.75 -1.75 14.86
N PRO A 68 16.31 -1.40 16.09
CA PRO A 68 15.01 -1.80 16.62
C PRO A 68 13.84 -1.28 15.76
N VAL A 69 12.83 -2.10 15.55
CA VAL A 69 11.62 -1.73 14.78
C VAL A 69 10.91 -0.53 15.40
N GLY A 70 10.84 -0.47 16.73
CA GLY A 70 10.22 0.63 17.47
C GLY A 70 10.85 2.00 17.18
N ASP A 71 12.14 2.05 16.92
CA ASP A 71 12.85 3.29 16.58
C ASP A 71 12.44 3.79 15.20
N VAL A 72 12.36 2.87 14.21
CA VAL A 72 11.88 3.21 12.86
C VAL A 72 10.43 3.67 12.91
N VAL A 73 9.56 2.97 13.64
CA VAL A 73 8.15 3.35 13.81
C VAL A 73 8.05 4.75 14.41
N SER A 74 8.78 5.01 15.49
CA SER A 74 8.78 6.31 16.18
C SER A 74 9.26 7.45 15.28
N ALA A 75 10.36 7.25 14.55
CA ALA A 75 10.90 8.22 13.61
C ALA A 75 9.98 8.42 12.39
N SER A 76 9.24 7.39 11.97
CA SER A 76 8.33 7.47 10.84
C SER A 76 7.06 8.28 11.13
N ILE A 77 6.59 8.36 12.38
CA ILE A 77 5.34 9.07 12.71
C ILE A 77 5.32 10.51 12.16
N PRO A 78 6.26 11.41 12.51
CA PRO A 78 6.25 12.78 11.99
C PRO A 78 6.42 12.84 10.48
N LEU A 79 7.29 12.00 9.90
CA LEU A 79 7.55 11.98 8.47
C LEU A 79 6.34 11.49 7.66
N VAL A 80 5.65 10.45 8.12
CA VAL A 80 4.41 9.95 7.51
C VAL A 80 3.30 10.98 7.56
N LEU A 81 3.16 11.68 8.70
CA LEU A 81 2.17 12.75 8.84
C LEU A 81 2.47 13.91 7.88
N ILE A 82 3.72 14.37 7.82
CA ILE A 82 4.13 15.44 6.90
C ILE A 82 3.90 15.01 5.45
N MET A 83 4.34 13.82 5.07
CA MET A 83 4.17 13.28 3.73
C MET A 83 2.68 13.15 3.36
N GLY A 84 1.90 12.52 4.22
CA GLY A 84 0.48 12.27 4.00
C GLY A 84 -0.33 13.57 3.90
N VAL A 85 -0.14 14.49 4.85
CA VAL A 85 -0.86 15.79 4.86
C VAL A 85 -0.46 16.64 3.65
N THR A 86 0.82 16.74 3.34
CA THR A 86 1.31 17.52 2.20
C THR A 86 0.76 16.97 0.88
N THR A 87 0.89 15.66 0.66
CA THR A 87 0.45 15.01 -0.58
C THR A 87 -1.07 15.10 -0.75
N THR A 88 -1.84 14.81 0.30
CA THR A 88 -3.31 14.85 0.21
C THR A 88 -3.83 16.27 0.08
N THR A 89 -3.20 17.26 0.70
CA THR A 89 -3.54 18.67 0.52
C THR A 89 -3.25 19.13 -0.90
N ALA A 90 -2.08 18.79 -1.45
CA ALA A 90 -1.73 19.10 -2.84
C ALA A 90 -2.72 18.47 -3.82
N ALA A 91 -3.08 17.19 -3.63
CA ALA A 91 -4.07 16.50 -4.44
C ALA A 91 -5.46 17.16 -4.32
N PHE A 92 -5.88 17.53 -3.12
CA PHE A 92 -7.16 18.20 -2.89
C PHE A 92 -7.24 19.54 -3.64
N ILE A 93 -6.18 20.36 -3.56
CA ILE A 93 -6.11 21.63 -4.27
C ILE A 93 -6.19 21.41 -5.80
N MET A 94 -5.49 20.40 -6.31
CA MET A 94 -5.53 20.06 -7.74
C MET A 94 -6.92 19.61 -8.18
N ILE A 95 -7.56 18.70 -7.45
CA ILE A 95 -8.93 18.24 -7.71
C ILE A 95 -9.91 19.42 -7.69
N GLN A 96 -9.80 20.28 -6.67
CA GLN A 96 -10.67 21.45 -6.55
C GLN A 96 -10.51 22.43 -7.71
N ARG A 97 -9.26 22.67 -8.16
CA ARG A 97 -9.00 23.53 -9.32
C ARG A 97 -9.55 22.93 -10.62
N GLU A 98 -9.44 21.63 -10.82
CA GLU A 98 -10.00 20.96 -11.98
C GLU A 98 -11.53 20.97 -11.96
N HIS A 99 -12.14 20.71 -10.81
CA HIS A 99 -13.60 20.77 -10.66
C HIS A 99 -14.18 22.14 -10.98
N ARG A 100 -13.48 23.22 -10.61
CA ARG A 100 -13.89 24.60 -10.96
C ARG A 100 -13.78 24.92 -12.45
N LYS A 101 -12.97 24.21 -13.21
CA LYS A 101 -12.77 24.42 -14.65
C LYS A 101 -13.72 23.59 -15.52
N GLN A 102 -14.34 22.56 -14.97
CA GLN A 102 -15.27 21.69 -15.68
C GLN A 102 -16.71 22.17 -15.48
N GLU A 103 -17.35 22.65 -16.55
CA GLU A 103 -18.77 23.04 -16.52
C GLU A 103 -19.73 21.85 -16.30
N HIS A 104 -19.30 20.62 -16.66
CA HIS A 104 -20.05 19.38 -16.46
C HIS A 104 -19.11 18.27 -15.99
N PRO A 105 -18.99 18.03 -14.68
CA PRO A 105 -18.19 16.90 -14.20
C PRO A 105 -18.83 15.57 -14.63
N ALA A 106 -18.01 14.67 -15.17
CA ALA A 106 -18.45 13.32 -15.49
C ALA A 106 -19.00 12.67 -14.19
N SER A 107 -20.28 12.33 -14.20
CA SER A 107 -20.92 11.69 -13.06
C SER A 107 -20.42 10.24 -12.93
N ILE A 108 -20.18 9.83 -11.69
CA ILE A 108 -19.91 8.42 -11.39
C ILE A 108 -21.19 7.65 -11.71
N SER A 109 -21.19 6.91 -12.81
CA SER A 109 -22.25 5.92 -13.04
C SER A 109 -22.19 4.88 -11.92
N PRO A 110 -23.34 4.48 -11.32
CA PRO A 110 -23.32 3.49 -10.26
C PRO A 110 -22.63 2.22 -10.77
N VAL A 111 -21.48 1.89 -10.16
CA VAL A 111 -20.62 0.76 -10.55
C VAL A 111 -21.34 -0.59 -10.42
N PHE A 112 -22.39 -0.63 -9.64
CA PHE A 112 -23.22 -1.80 -9.39
C PHE A 112 -24.53 -1.79 -10.19
N SER A 113 -24.44 -1.64 -11.51
CA SER A 113 -25.41 -2.26 -12.41
C SER A 113 -24.95 -3.71 -12.68
N GLY A 114 -24.72 -4.48 -11.63
CA GLY A 114 -24.77 -5.92 -11.75
C GLY A 114 -26.20 -6.25 -12.21
N ASP A 115 -26.34 -7.16 -13.16
CA ASP A 115 -27.61 -7.74 -13.50
C ASP A 115 -28.37 -8.01 -12.21
N GLN A 116 -29.39 -7.21 -11.94
CA GLN A 116 -30.30 -7.42 -10.84
C GLN A 116 -31.12 -8.65 -11.21
N ASP A 117 -30.53 -9.82 -11.04
CA ASP A 117 -31.31 -11.02 -10.93
C ASP A 117 -32.12 -10.90 -9.63
N ASN A 118 -33.30 -10.25 -9.79
CA ASN A 118 -34.23 -9.91 -8.70
C ASN A 118 -34.75 -11.14 -7.92
N SER A 119 -34.34 -12.34 -8.31
CA SER A 119 -34.82 -13.61 -7.76
C SER A 119 -34.10 -14.08 -6.48
N LEU A 120 -33.02 -13.41 -6.05
CA LEU A 120 -32.12 -13.89 -4.99
C LEU A 120 -31.96 -12.90 -3.80
N TYR A 121 -33.02 -12.15 -3.46
CA TYR A 121 -32.92 -11.23 -2.33
C TYR A 121 -33.13 -11.92 -0.98
N LEU A 122 -32.13 -11.79 -0.12
CA LEU A 122 -32.31 -12.08 1.30
C LEU A 122 -33.42 -11.21 1.92
N PRO A 123 -34.22 -11.75 2.84
CA PRO A 123 -35.21 -10.97 3.59
C PRO A 123 -34.58 -9.73 4.22
N LYS A 124 -35.32 -8.60 4.28
CA LYS A 124 -34.83 -7.34 4.86
C LYS A 124 -34.19 -7.53 6.24
N ARG A 125 -34.77 -8.37 7.10
CA ARG A 125 -34.26 -8.69 8.44
C ARG A 125 -32.88 -9.34 8.37
N MET A 126 -32.69 -10.30 7.46
CA MET A 126 -31.42 -11.00 7.29
C MET A 126 -30.33 -10.07 6.75
N ARG A 127 -30.66 -9.18 5.79
CA ARG A 127 -29.74 -8.16 5.29
C ARG A 127 -29.28 -7.22 6.38
N SER A 128 -30.20 -6.77 7.26
CA SER A 128 -29.84 -5.92 8.40
C SER A 128 -28.95 -6.64 9.42
N ILE A 129 -29.22 -7.93 9.68
CA ILE A 129 -28.36 -8.74 10.56
C ILE A 129 -26.95 -8.87 9.99
N LEU A 130 -26.82 -9.21 8.71
CA LEU A 130 -25.53 -9.33 8.03
C LEU A 130 -24.80 -7.99 7.96
N ALA A 131 -25.51 -6.89 7.69
CA ALA A 131 -24.94 -5.56 7.65
C ALA A 131 -24.33 -5.11 9.00
N PHE A 132 -24.84 -5.65 10.12
CA PHE A 132 -24.26 -5.42 11.44
C PHE A 132 -23.20 -6.46 11.81
N LEU A 133 -23.43 -7.73 11.50
CA LEU A 133 -22.56 -8.84 11.88
C LEU A 133 -21.22 -8.79 11.15
N ILE A 134 -21.20 -8.47 9.85
CA ILE A 134 -19.95 -8.43 9.07
C ILE A 134 -18.95 -7.40 9.63
N PRO A 135 -19.33 -6.13 9.86
CA PRO A 135 -18.43 -5.18 10.53
C PRO A 135 -18.01 -5.64 11.93
N LEU A 136 -18.89 -6.31 12.68
CA LEU A 136 -18.57 -6.81 14.01
C LEU A 136 -17.49 -7.92 13.97
N VAL A 137 -17.53 -8.82 12.97
CA VAL A 137 -16.49 -9.84 12.78
C VAL A 137 -15.14 -9.17 12.51
N PHE A 138 -15.08 -8.18 11.61
CA PHE A 138 -13.83 -7.46 11.35
C PHE A 138 -13.35 -6.64 12.55
N LEU A 139 -14.24 -6.10 13.37
CA LEU A 139 -13.86 -5.47 14.65
C LEU A 139 -13.27 -6.50 15.62
N ALA A 140 -13.81 -7.71 15.65
CA ALA A 140 -13.25 -8.80 16.44
C ALA A 140 -11.86 -9.22 15.91
N ASP A 141 -11.66 -9.28 14.59
CA ASP A 141 -10.33 -9.52 13.99
C ASP A 141 -9.33 -8.45 14.44
N ILE A 142 -9.70 -7.18 14.40
CA ILE A 142 -8.86 -6.08 14.88
C ILE A 142 -8.52 -6.26 16.38
N ALA A 143 -9.51 -6.58 17.19
CA ALA A 143 -9.29 -6.84 18.61
C ALA A 143 -8.34 -8.04 18.83
N CYS A 144 -8.49 -9.12 18.06
CA CYS A 144 -7.58 -10.27 18.11
C CYS A 144 -6.16 -9.89 17.68
N MET A 145 -6.00 -9.11 16.60
CA MET A 145 -4.69 -8.63 16.15
C MET A 145 -3.97 -7.85 17.25
N LEU A 146 -4.69 -6.95 17.94
CA LEU A 146 -4.12 -6.13 19.01
C LEU A 146 -3.83 -6.97 20.27
N LEU A 147 -4.71 -7.89 20.67
CA LEU A 147 -4.56 -8.69 21.88
C LEU A 147 -3.48 -9.75 21.75
N PHE A 148 -3.34 -10.37 20.59
CA PHE A 148 -2.38 -11.45 20.33
C PHE A 148 -1.14 -10.99 19.58
N ASN A 149 -0.98 -9.68 19.32
CA ASN A 149 0.12 -9.08 18.54
C ASN A 149 0.33 -9.78 17.18
N LEU A 150 -0.78 -10.11 16.50
CA LEU A 150 -0.72 -10.72 15.17
C LEU A 150 -0.27 -9.68 14.14
N GLN A 151 0.80 -9.97 13.41
CA GLN A 151 1.41 -9.07 12.44
C GLN A 151 1.76 -9.82 11.14
N GLY A 152 1.91 -9.09 10.04
CA GLY A 152 2.33 -9.65 8.75
C GLY A 152 1.40 -10.76 8.26
N ASN A 153 1.93 -11.96 8.06
CA ASN A 153 1.19 -13.10 7.52
C ASN A 153 0.06 -13.58 8.43
N ASP A 154 0.24 -13.53 9.75
CA ASP A 154 -0.76 -14.00 10.71
C ASP A 154 -1.99 -13.08 10.71
N ALA A 155 -1.77 -11.76 10.67
CA ALA A 155 -2.84 -10.78 10.52
C ALA A 155 -3.61 -10.97 9.20
N THR A 156 -2.88 -11.18 8.10
CA THR A 156 -3.48 -11.42 6.78
C THR A 156 -4.26 -12.74 6.75
N ALA A 157 -3.75 -13.80 7.37
CA ALA A 157 -4.42 -15.09 7.45
C ALA A 157 -5.73 -15.01 8.26
N LEU A 158 -5.72 -14.27 9.38
CA LEU A 158 -6.93 -14.05 10.19
C LEU A 158 -8.02 -13.35 9.37
N ILE A 159 -7.69 -12.21 8.77
CA ILE A 159 -8.65 -11.42 7.99
C ILE A 159 -9.15 -12.20 6.77
N GLY A 160 -8.25 -12.89 6.06
CA GLY A 160 -8.60 -13.73 4.91
C GLY A 160 -9.50 -14.89 5.29
N GLY A 161 -9.22 -15.55 6.42
CA GLY A 161 -10.06 -16.61 6.98
C GLY A 161 -11.46 -16.11 7.33
N SER A 162 -11.57 -14.98 8.02
CA SER A 162 -12.85 -14.34 8.35
C SER A 162 -13.65 -13.97 7.09
N ALA A 163 -12.99 -13.41 6.07
CA ALA A 163 -13.63 -13.08 4.80
C ALA A 163 -14.18 -14.33 4.09
N ILE A 164 -13.43 -15.43 4.09
CA ILE A 164 -13.88 -16.73 3.54
C ILE A 164 -15.08 -17.26 4.35
N CYS A 165 -15.04 -17.21 5.66
CA CYS A 165 -16.15 -17.65 6.51
C CYS A 165 -17.42 -16.82 6.26
N ILE A 166 -17.29 -15.50 6.10
CA ILE A 166 -18.39 -14.61 5.74
C ILE A 166 -18.95 -14.98 4.37
N LEU A 167 -18.08 -15.17 3.37
CA LEU A 167 -18.48 -15.55 2.02
C LEU A 167 -19.26 -16.87 2.03
N LEU A 168 -18.75 -17.90 2.72
CA LEU A 168 -19.42 -19.19 2.90
C LEU A 168 -20.80 -19.01 3.54
N THR A 169 -20.86 -18.31 4.66
CA THR A 169 -22.09 -18.09 5.42
C THR A 169 -23.16 -17.40 4.55
N VAL A 170 -22.79 -16.32 3.88
CA VAL A 170 -23.71 -15.57 3.02
C VAL A 170 -24.24 -16.44 1.89
N HIS A 171 -23.36 -17.23 1.25
CA HIS A 171 -23.77 -18.10 0.13
C HIS A 171 -24.66 -19.25 0.56
N PHE A 172 -24.40 -19.86 1.72
CA PHE A 172 -25.31 -20.86 2.27
C PHE A 172 -26.68 -20.29 2.63
N LEU A 173 -26.73 -19.06 3.14
CA LEU A 173 -28.00 -18.37 3.43
C LEU A 173 -28.79 -18.05 2.16
N VAL A 174 -28.11 -17.65 1.08
CA VAL A 174 -28.73 -17.27 -0.20
C VAL A 174 -29.08 -18.49 -1.04
N TYR A 175 -28.12 -19.37 -1.27
CA TYR A 175 -28.24 -20.47 -2.26
C TYR A 175 -28.52 -21.83 -1.64
N LYS A 176 -28.57 -21.94 -0.29
CA LYS A 176 -28.83 -23.19 0.43
C LYS A 176 -27.89 -24.33 -0.03
N HIS A 177 -28.47 -25.44 -0.53
CA HIS A 177 -27.71 -26.62 -0.97
C HIS A 177 -26.84 -26.38 -2.22
N LYS A 178 -27.11 -25.35 -3.01
CA LYS A 178 -26.27 -24.94 -4.16
C LYS A 178 -25.17 -23.92 -3.75
N GLY A 179 -25.05 -23.62 -2.47
CA GLY A 179 -24.09 -22.62 -1.95
C GLY A 179 -22.65 -22.96 -2.33
N LEU A 180 -22.23 -24.21 -2.19
CA LEU A 180 -20.85 -24.65 -2.51
C LEU A 180 -20.52 -24.50 -4.00
N GLU A 181 -21.44 -24.84 -4.89
CA GLU A 181 -21.25 -24.68 -6.33
C GLU A 181 -21.06 -23.20 -6.70
N LYS A 182 -21.89 -22.32 -6.14
CA LYS A 182 -21.80 -20.88 -6.39
C LYS A 182 -20.55 -20.25 -5.81
N ILE A 183 -20.14 -20.67 -4.60
CA ILE A 183 -18.88 -20.21 -3.98
C ILE A 183 -17.68 -20.51 -4.86
N THR A 184 -17.62 -21.69 -5.47
CA THR A 184 -16.54 -22.04 -6.40
C THR A 184 -16.39 -21.01 -7.52
N GLY A 185 -17.50 -20.53 -8.09
CA GLY A 185 -17.47 -19.44 -9.09
C GLY A 185 -16.84 -18.15 -8.52
N TYR A 186 -17.26 -17.73 -7.34
CA TYR A 186 -16.69 -16.52 -6.69
C TYR A 186 -15.21 -16.67 -6.35
N PHE A 187 -14.75 -17.85 -5.92
CA PHE A 187 -13.34 -18.13 -5.73
C PHE A 187 -12.55 -18.05 -7.04
N ILE A 188 -13.07 -18.65 -8.10
CA ILE A 188 -12.45 -18.58 -9.44
C ILE A 188 -12.33 -17.12 -9.88
N ASP A 189 -13.38 -16.34 -9.75
CA ASP A 189 -13.37 -14.93 -10.13
C ASP A 189 -12.43 -14.10 -9.23
N GLY A 190 -12.38 -14.39 -7.94
CA GLY A 190 -11.43 -13.80 -7.00
C GLY A 190 -9.97 -14.11 -7.38
N PHE A 191 -9.64 -15.36 -7.71
CA PHE A 191 -8.32 -15.76 -8.19
C PHE A 191 -7.98 -15.11 -9.52
N LYS A 192 -8.89 -15.09 -10.51
CA LYS A 192 -8.69 -14.39 -11.79
C LYS A 192 -8.40 -12.91 -11.55
N PHE A 193 -9.14 -12.26 -10.66
CA PHE A 193 -8.89 -10.87 -10.27
C PHE A 193 -7.52 -10.72 -9.63
N GLY A 194 -7.17 -11.57 -8.66
CA GLY A 194 -5.86 -11.57 -7.99
C GLY A 194 -4.71 -11.72 -9.00
N PHE A 195 -4.76 -12.69 -9.89
CA PHE A 195 -3.74 -12.87 -10.93
C PHE A 195 -3.69 -11.72 -11.94
N LYS A 196 -4.83 -11.14 -12.30
CA LYS A 196 -4.85 -9.95 -13.17
C LYS A 196 -4.16 -8.75 -12.53
N VAL A 197 -4.35 -8.56 -11.22
CA VAL A 197 -3.80 -7.43 -10.46
C VAL A 197 -2.35 -7.65 -10.07
N PHE A 198 -2.02 -8.82 -9.52
CA PHE A 198 -0.71 -9.10 -8.93
C PHE A 198 0.22 -9.89 -9.86
N GLY A 199 -0.30 -10.50 -10.93
CA GLY A 199 0.50 -11.27 -11.88
C GLY A 199 1.70 -10.51 -12.45
N PRO A 200 1.55 -9.25 -12.89
CA PRO A 200 2.66 -8.44 -13.38
C PRO A 200 3.72 -8.13 -12.31
N VAL A 201 3.35 -8.13 -11.03
CA VAL A 201 4.28 -7.86 -9.91
C VAL A 201 5.18 -9.06 -9.63
N ILE A 202 4.71 -10.29 -9.90
CA ILE A 202 5.45 -11.52 -9.60
C ILE A 202 6.86 -11.53 -10.25
N PRO A 203 7.03 -11.33 -11.57
CA PRO A 203 8.35 -11.36 -12.19
C PRO A 203 9.25 -10.21 -11.72
N ILE A 204 8.68 -9.06 -11.39
CA ILE A 204 9.43 -7.91 -10.90
C ILE A 204 9.93 -8.17 -9.47
N ALA A 205 9.05 -8.60 -8.59
CA ALA A 205 9.42 -8.98 -7.22
C ALA A 205 10.45 -10.13 -7.23
N ALA A 206 10.31 -11.11 -8.12
CA ALA A 206 11.27 -12.18 -8.30
C ALA A 206 12.65 -11.66 -8.72
N PHE A 207 12.71 -10.67 -9.63
CA PHE A 207 13.97 -10.06 -10.05
C PHE A 207 14.70 -9.38 -8.87
N PHE A 208 13.98 -8.58 -8.08
CA PHE A 208 14.57 -7.93 -6.91
C PHE A 208 14.93 -8.94 -5.82
N TYR A 209 14.09 -9.94 -5.57
CA TYR A 209 14.37 -11.01 -4.62
C TYR A 209 15.64 -11.79 -5.00
N LEU A 210 15.83 -12.10 -6.29
CA LEU A 210 17.05 -12.72 -6.80
C LEU A 210 18.26 -11.79 -6.74
N GLY A 211 18.05 -10.47 -6.82
CA GLY A 211 19.13 -9.48 -6.66
C GLY A 211 19.56 -9.24 -5.21
N ASP A 212 18.83 -9.80 -4.24
CA ASP A 212 19.05 -9.67 -2.80
C ASP A 212 19.15 -11.07 -2.14
N SER A 213 18.47 -11.26 -1.04
CA SER A 213 18.52 -12.44 -0.16
C SER A 213 18.08 -13.75 -0.83
N GLY A 214 17.21 -13.68 -1.83
CA GLY A 214 16.70 -14.84 -2.55
C GLY A 214 17.71 -15.55 -3.41
N TYR A 215 18.81 -14.88 -3.81
CA TYR A 215 19.84 -15.48 -4.64
C TYR A 215 20.48 -16.70 -3.97
N GLU A 216 20.95 -16.53 -2.73
CA GLU A 216 21.57 -17.63 -1.99
C GLU A 216 20.58 -18.75 -1.66
N SER A 217 19.30 -18.41 -1.44
CA SER A 217 18.27 -19.39 -1.14
C SER A 217 17.93 -20.30 -2.32
N ILE A 218 18.07 -19.80 -3.56
CA ILE A 218 17.67 -20.52 -4.79
C ILE A 218 18.88 -21.11 -5.51
N ILE A 219 19.98 -20.34 -5.63
CA ILE A 219 21.15 -20.72 -6.42
C ILE A 219 22.28 -21.31 -5.54
N GLY A 220 22.20 -21.05 -4.22
CA GLY A 220 23.23 -21.46 -3.26
C GLY A 220 24.29 -20.40 -3.06
N ALA A 221 25.24 -20.68 -2.15
CA ALA A 221 26.31 -19.76 -1.75
C ALA A 221 27.37 -19.59 -2.87
N SER A 222 27.00 -18.93 -3.96
CA SER A 222 27.83 -18.67 -5.12
C SER A 222 28.15 -17.19 -5.35
N LEU A 223 27.72 -16.30 -4.42
CA LEU A 223 28.10 -14.89 -4.49
C LEU A 223 29.60 -14.70 -4.25
N PRO A 224 30.26 -13.74 -4.94
CA PRO A 224 31.63 -13.36 -4.64
C PRO A 224 31.80 -12.95 -3.17
N LYS A 225 32.98 -13.21 -2.61
CA LYS A 225 33.28 -12.79 -1.24
C LYS A 225 33.12 -11.28 -1.09
N GLY A 226 32.24 -10.87 -0.15
CA GLY A 226 31.92 -9.47 0.11
C GLY A 226 30.76 -8.91 -0.67
N SER A 227 30.14 -9.68 -1.58
CA SER A 227 28.87 -9.32 -2.21
C SER A 227 27.70 -9.69 -1.29
N HIS A 228 26.70 -8.82 -1.22
CA HIS A 228 25.42 -9.02 -0.52
C HIS A 228 24.26 -9.12 -1.51
N GLY A 229 24.54 -9.40 -2.78
CA GLY A 229 23.58 -9.39 -3.88
C GLY A 229 23.67 -8.12 -4.73
N ILE A 230 23.29 -8.23 -6.00
CA ILE A 230 23.47 -7.15 -7.00
C ILE A 230 22.79 -5.85 -6.56
N VAL A 231 21.60 -5.93 -5.98
CA VAL A 231 20.83 -4.76 -5.57
C VAL A 231 21.48 -4.06 -4.37
N ASN A 232 21.95 -4.83 -3.40
CA ASN A 232 22.68 -4.29 -2.24
C ASN A 232 24.05 -3.72 -2.64
N ASP A 233 24.79 -4.42 -3.48
CA ASP A 233 26.11 -3.96 -3.97
C ASP A 233 25.99 -2.66 -4.76
N LEU A 234 24.92 -2.50 -5.57
CA LEU A 234 24.61 -1.26 -6.27
C LEU A 234 24.33 -0.12 -5.27
N GLY A 235 23.57 -0.37 -4.22
CA GLY A 235 23.31 0.59 -3.15
C GLY A 235 24.58 1.04 -2.44
N ILE A 236 25.46 0.08 -2.12
CA ILE A 236 26.77 0.36 -1.53
C ILE A 236 27.64 1.21 -2.48
N ALA A 237 27.72 0.83 -3.75
CA ALA A 237 28.48 1.60 -4.75
C ALA A 237 27.97 3.04 -4.88
N LEU A 238 26.66 3.24 -4.92
CA LEU A 238 26.04 4.57 -4.95
C LEU A 238 26.38 5.39 -3.71
N SER A 239 26.39 4.77 -2.52
CA SER A 239 26.73 5.46 -1.27
C SER A 239 28.17 5.99 -1.23
N HIS A 240 29.11 5.25 -1.84
CA HIS A 240 30.51 5.65 -1.93
C HIS A 240 30.79 6.79 -2.92
N MET A 241 29.88 7.04 -3.85
CA MET A 241 30.03 8.09 -4.88
C MET A 241 29.54 9.46 -4.43
N MET A 242 28.90 9.57 -3.28
CA MET A 242 28.26 10.81 -2.83
C MET A 242 29.07 11.56 -1.79
N PRO A 243 29.12 12.92 -1.86
CA PRO A 243 29.70 13.72 -0.81
C PRO A 243 28.86 13.60 0.49
N MET A 244 29.57 13.49 1.62
CA MET A 244 29.03 13.15 2.92
C MET A 244 28.42 14.39 3.61
N SER A 245 27.21 14.79 3.22
CA SER A 245 26.42 15.74 3.99
C SER A 245 25.02 15.16 4.30
N LYS A 246 24.40 15.59 5.41
CA LYS A 246 23.07 15.12 5.83
C LYS A 246 22.00 15.37 4.77
N GLU A 247 22.06 16.53 4.11
CA GLU A 247 21.14 16.94 3.05
C GLU A 247 21.24 16.03 1.83
N LEU A 248 22.48 15.73 1.42
CA LEU A 248 22.72 14.85 0.28
C LEU A 248 22.37 13.39 0.60
N ALA A 249 22.64 12.92 1.82
CA ALA A 249 22.26 11.59 2.25
C ALA A 249 20.74 11.42 2.27
N ALA A 250 20.00 12.40 2.80
CA ALA A 250 18.54 12.38 2.79
C ALA A 250 17.98 12.41 1.35
N ALA A 251 18.50 13.30 0.50
CA ALA A 251 18.10 13.39 -0.90
C ALA A 251 18.41 12.10 -1.68
N ALA A 252 19.60 11.53 -1.48
CA ALA A 252 20.01 10.28 -2.09
C ALA A 252 19.13 9.10 -1.64
N LEU A 253 18.80 9.05 -0.36
CA LEU A 253 17.95 8.01 0.20
C LEU A 253 16.51 8.13 -0.29
N THR A 254 15.98 9.36 -0.39
CA THR A 254 14.68 9.60 -1.04
C THR A 254 14.69 9.15 -2.49
N ALA A 255 15.73 9.48 -3.25
CA ALA A 255 15.86 9.06 -4.64
C ALA A 255 16.01 7.53 -4.76
N ALA A 256 16.87 6.91 -3.94
CA ALA A 256 17.03 5.47 -3.93
C ALA A 256 15.72 4.76 -3.56
N GLY A 257 15.03 5.20 -2.51
CA GLY A 257 13.72 4.67 -2.14
C GLY A 257 12.70 4.83 -3.27
N ALA A 258 12.63 6.00 -3.91
CA ALA A 258 11.74 6.22 -5.03
C ALA A 258 12.06 5.31 -6.23
N ILE A 259 13.33 5.12 -6.57
CA ILE A 259 13.75 4.24 -7.66
C ILE A 259 13.43 2.78 -7.33
N THR A 260 13.76 2.33 -6.12
CA THR A 260 13.46 0.95 -5.70
C THR A 260 11.95 0.70 -5.62
N GLY A 261 11.17 1.72 -5.29
CA GLY A 261 9.71 1.65 -5.31
C GLY A 261 9.11 1.44 -6.71
N LEU A 262 9.84 1.72 -7.79
CA LEU A 262 9.36 1.49 -9.16
C LEU A 262 9.09 0.02 -9.50
N ASP A 263 9.56 -0.93 -8.68
CA ASP A 263 9.19 -2.34 -8.80
C ASP A 263 7.70 -2.59 -8.52
N GLY A 264 7.05 -1.67 -7.80
CA GLY A 264 5.62 -1.65 -7.50
C GLY A 264 5.16 -2.60 -6.41
N SER A 265 6.06 -3.34 -5.79
CA SER A 265 5.70 -4.20 -4.65
C SER A 265 5.50 -3.36 -3.38
N GLY A 266 6.17 -2.22 -3.29
CA GLY A 266 6.24 -1.39 -2.09
C GLY A 266 7.06 -2.00 -0.96
N PHE A 267 7.52 -3.23 -1.11
CA PHE A 267 8.25 -3.97 -0.08
C PHE A 267 9.66 -4.43 -0.49
N SER A 268 9.88 -4.81 -1.73
CA SER A 268 11.20 -5.33 -2.17
C SER A 268 12.30 -4.28 -2.05
N GLY A 269 11.99 -3.02 -2.32
CA GLY A 269 12.97 -1.93 -2.28
C GLY A 269 13.28 -1.38 -0.88
N ILE A 270 12.45 -1.66 0.14
CA ILE A 270 12.65 -1.07 1.46
C ILE A 270 13.85 -1.67 2.21
N SER A 271 14.17 -2.93 1.98
CA SER A 271 15.37 -3.55 2.53
C SER A 271 16.65 -2.87 2.03
N LEU A 272 16.71 -2.54 0.72
CA LEU A 272 17.81 -1.76 0.17
C LEU A 272 17.87 -0.36 0.78
N ALA A 273 16.75 0.32 0.91
CA ALA A 273 16.69 1.62 1.57
C ALA A 273 17.19 1.56 3.02
N GLY A 274 16.84 0.52 3.77
CA GLY A 274 17.36 0.27 5.12
C GLY A 274 18.88 0.06 5.14
N SER A 275 19.41 -0.73 4.22
CA SER A 275 20.87 -0.96 4.09
C SER A 275 21.63 0.32 3.76
N ILE A 276 21.13 1.14 2.84
CA ILE A 276 21.71 2.44 2.49
C ILE A 276 21.63 3.40 3.69
N ALA A 277 20.50 3.42 4.41
CA ALA A 277 20.34 4.24 5.61
C ALA A 277 21.39 3.90 6.67
N LYS A 278 21.67 2.61 6.89
CA LYS A 278 22.74 2.13 7.79
C LYS A 278 24.10 2.68 7.39
N LEU A 279 24.44 2.61 6.11
CA LEU A 279 25.73 3.11 5.60
C LEU A 279 25.87 4.61 5.82
N PHE A 280 24.86 5.39 5.45
CA PHE A 280 24.86 6.84 5.60
C PHE A 280 24.88 7.27 7.08
N SER A 281 24.11 6.60 7.94
CA SER A 281 24.08 6.91 9.36
C SER A 281 25.43 6.71 10.02
N SER A 282 26.11 5.61 9.68
CA SER A 282 27.44 5.30 10.21
C SER A 282 28.50 6.30 9.73
N ALA A 283 28.42 6.71 8.46
CA ALA A 283 29.39 7.64 7.87
C ALA A 283 29.20 9.09 8.33
N LEU A 284 27.95 9.51 8.59
CA LEU A 284 27.61 10.89 8.95
C LEU A 284 27.39 11.10 10.45
N HIS A 285 27.44 10.03 11.25
CA HIS A 285 26.99 10.05 12.67
C HIS A 285 25.57 10.63 12.80
N ALA A 286 24.70 10.33 11.82
CA ALA A 286 23.32 10.78 11.77
C ALA A 286 22.39 9.71 12.36
N ASP A 287 21.16 10.11 12.73
CA ASP A 287 20.17 9.19 13.28
C ASP A 287 19.76 8.12 12.24
N PRO A 288 20.08 6.83 12.48
CA PRO A 288 19.73 5.74 11.56
C PRO A 288 18.22 5.55 11.43
N ALA A 289 17.44 5.84 12.49
CA ALA A 289 16.00 5.64 12.47
C ALA A 289 15.30 6.63 11.53
N VAL A 290 15.73 7.90 11.53
CA VAL A 290 15.19 8.94 10.63
C VAL A 290 15.50 8.62 9.17
N LEU A 291 16.75 8.24 8.86
CA LEU A 291 17.15 7.85 7.51
C LEU A 291 16.38 6.60 7.04
N THR A 292 16.28 5.59 7.89
CA THR A 292 15.57 4.35 7.59
C THR A 292 14.08 4.61 7.31
N ALA A 293 13.42 5.44 8.15
CA ALA A 293 12.04 5.83 7.95
C ALA A 293 11.83 6.61 6.65
N LEU A 294 12.75 7.54 6.31
CA LEU A 294 12.68 8.31 5.06
C LEU A 294 12.77 7.40 3.83
N GLY A 295 13.70 6.45 3.82
CA GLY A 295 13.86 5.48 2.74
C GLY A 295 12.63 4.59 2.57
N GLN A 296 12.07 4.07 3.66
CA GLN A 296 10.82 3.31 3.66
C GLN A 296 9.66 4.12 3.08
N ILE A 297 9.45 5.32 3.58
CA ILE A 297 8.37 6.20 3.12
C ILE A 297 8.50 6.48 1.63
N SER A 298 9.70 6.78 1.16
CA SER A 298 9.94 7.09 -0.26
C SER A 298 9.65 5.90 -1.16
N ALA A 299 10.10 4.70 -0.79
CA ALA A 299 9.85 3.47 -1.54
C ALA A 299 8.36 3.13 -1.59
N ILE A 300 7.67 3.22 -0.45
CA ILE A 300 6.24 2.88 -0.37
C ILE A 300 5.38 3.91 -1.11
N TRP A 301 5.67 5.21 -0.99
CA TRP A 301 4.91 6.22 -1.71
C TRP A 301 5.05 6.12 -3.22
N VAL A 302 6.12 5.58 -3.73
CA VAL A 302 6.27 5.31 -5.17
C VAL A 302 5.69 3.96 -5.53
N GLY A 303 6.13 2.90 -4.86
CA GLY A 303 5.86 1.51 -5.23
C GLY A 303 4.64 0.88 -4.58
N GLY A 304 4.23 1.37 -3.42
CA GLY A 304 3.10 0.81 -2.67
C GLY A 304 1.72 1.07 -3.29
N GLY A 305 1.65 1.73 -4.44
CA GLY A 305 0.43 1.87 -5.23
C GLY A 305 -0.03 3.29 -5.50
N THR A 306 0.82 4.31 -5.37
CA THR A 306 0.42 5.67 -5.71
C THR A 306 0.88 6.12 -7.09
N LEU A 307 2.04 5.67 -7.56
CA LEU A 307 2.61 6.07 -8.86
C LEU A 307 2.77 4.91 -9.83
N VAL A 308 3.01 3.71 -9.34
CA VAL A 308 3.25 2.57 -10.23
C VAL A 308 1.94 1.95 -10.66
N PRO A 309 1.66 1.84 -11.98
CA PRO A 309 0.33 1.52 -12.49
C PRO A 309 -0.27 0.21 -11.98
N TRP A 310 0.50 -0.86 -11.87
CA TRP A 310 -0.06 -2.16 -11.44
C TRP A 310 -0.52 -2.16 -9.98
N ALA A 311 0.13 -1.42 -9.09
CA ALA A 311 -0.30 -1.30 -7.71
C ALA A 311 -1.53 -0.37 -7.55
N LEU A 312 -1.83 0.47 -8.54
CA LEU A 312 -3.01 1.31 -8.63
C LEU A 312 -4.27 0.55 -9.12
N ILE A 313 -4.08 -0.62 -9.74
CA ILE A 313 -5.15 -1.33 -10.43
C ILE A 313 -6.39 -1.57 -9.55
N PRO A 314 -6.29 -1.96 -8.27
CA PRO A 314 -7.49 -2.13 -7.43
C PRO A 314 -8.33 -0.85 -7.33
N ALA A 315 -7.72 0.30 -7.06
CA ALA A 315 -8.42 1.58 -6.95
C ALA A 315 -8.98 2.02 -8.32
N ALA A 316 -8.19 1.88 -9.37
CA ALA A 316 -8.58 2.21 -10.73
C ALA A 316 -9.75 1.32 -11.21
N ALA A 317 -9.70 0.02 -10.95
CA ALA A 317 -10.74 -0.94 -11.34
C ALA A 317 -12.08 -0.65 -10.66
N ILE A 318 -12.06 -0.35 -9.36
CA ILE A 318 -13.28 -0.03 -8.60
C ILE A 318 -13.92 1.26 -9.11
N CYS A 319 -13.10 2.28 -9.40
CA CYS A 319 -13.58 3.55 -9.93
C CYS A 319 -13.80 3.56 -11.44
N LYS A 320 -13.45 2.48 -12.16
CA LYS A 320 -13.49 2.37 -13.62
C LYS A 320 -12.71 3.49 -14.32
N VAL A 321 -11.53 3.80 -13.80
CA VAL A 321 -10.61 4.77 -14.40
C VAL A 321 -9.37 4.07 -14.93
N ASP A 322 -8.66 4.75 -15.84
CA ASP A 322 -7.39 4.25 -16.35
C ASP A 322 -6.30 4.35 -15.28
N PRO A 323 -5.56 3.26 -14.97
CA PRO A 323 -4.52 3.27 -13.94
C PRO A 323 -3.34 4.19 -14.29
N PHE A 324 -3.00 4.37 -15.57
CA PHE A 324 -1.94 5.29 -15.98
C PHE A 324 -2.35 6.74 -15.81
N GLU A 325 -3.62 7.07 -16.06
CA GLU A 325 -4.14 8.39 -15.78
C GLU A 325 -4.14 8.69 -14.28
N LEU A 326 -4.53 7.73 -13.46
CA LEU A 326 -4.47 7.84 -12.00
C LEU A 326 -3.03 8.06 -11.52
N ALA A 327 -2.05 7.29 -12.03
CA ALA A 327 -0.63 7.47 -11.72
C ALA A 327 -0.14 8.86 -12.10
N ARG A 328 -0.47 9.32 -13.32
CA ARG A 328 -0.10 10.66 -13.80
C ARG A 328 -0.65 11.77 -12.92
N LYS A 329 -1.90 11.63 -12.43
CA LYS A 329 -2.51 12.62 -11.54
C LYS A 329 -1.91 12.62 -10.15
N ASN A 330 -1.52 11.46 -9.65
CA ASN A 330 -0.85 11.34 -8.34
C ASN A 330 0.59 11.84 -8.36
N PHE A 331 1.24 11.92 -9.52
CA PHE A 331 2.68 12.23 -9.63
C PHE A 331 3.06 13.54 -8.96
N ILE A 332 2.39 14.64 -9.31
CA ILE A 332 2.72 15.97 -8.75
C ILE A 332 2.50 16.03 -7.23
N PRO A 333 1.33 15.61 -6.68
CA PRO A 333 1.14 15.56 -5.24
C PRO A 333 2.20 14.74 -4.50
N VAL A 334 2.55 13.57 -5.02
CA VAL A 334 3.54 12.68 -4.40
C VAL A 334 4.94 13.28 -4.46
N ALA A 335 5.33 13.87 -5.60
CA ALA A 335 6.62 14.55 -5.73
C ALA A 335 6.76 15.73 -4.75
N ILE A 336 5.71 16.54 -4.59
CA ILE A 336 5.68 17.63 -3.59
C ILE A 336 5.81 17.04 -2.18
N GLY A 337 5.06 15.97 -1.86
CA GLY A 337 5.13 15.31 -0.57
C GLY A 337 6.53 14.79 -0.26
N LEU A 338 7.16 14.06 -1.20
CA LEU A 338 8.51 13.54 -1.04
C LEU A 338 9.54 14.66 -0.81
N PHE A 339 9.45 15.76 -1.58
CA PHE A 339 10.34 16.89 -1.42
C PHE A 339 10.23 17.53 -0.02
N VAL A 340 9.00 17.81 0.44
CA VAL A 340 8.77 18.39 1.77
C VAL A 340 9.20 17.43 2.88
N THR A 341 8.92 16.13 2.74
CA THR A 341 9.31 15.11 3.73
C THR A 341 10.83 14.96 3.81
N THR A 342 11.53 15.05 2.68
CA THR A 342 13.01 15.04 2.66
C THR A 342 13.57 16.23 3.44
N ILE A 343 13.03 17.42 3.23
CA ILE A 343 13.44 18.61 4.01
C ILE A 343 13.17 18.40 5.51
N ALA A 344 12.00 17.89 5.86
CA ALA A 344 11.68 17.60 7.25
C ALA A 344 12.64 16.57 7.87
N ALA A 345 12.99 15.53 7.13
CA ALA A 345 13.97 14.53 7.59
C ALA A 345 15.35 15.16 7.81
N VAL A 346 15.82 16.05 6.93
CA VAL A 346 17.07 16.79 7.12
C VAL A 346 17.05 17.62 8.41
N MET A 347 15.91 18.20 8.76
CA MET A 347 15.76 18.97 10.00
C MET A 347 15.74 18.08 11.26
N MET A 348 15.45 16.79 11.11
CA MET A 348 15.44 15.80 12.19
C MET A 348 16.79 15.09 12.36
N LEU A 349 17.68 15.11 11.35
CA LEU A 349 19.03 14.55 11.35
C LEU A 349 20.02 15.49 12.06
#